data_b6f6b7ab6e19b99b9eb30025aea89f45
#
_entry.id   b6f6b7ab6e19b99b9eb30025aea89f45
#
_cell.length_a   1.000
_cell.length_b   1.000
_cell.length_c   1.000
_cell.angle_alpha   90.00
_cell.angle_beta   90.00
_cell.angle_gamma   90.00
#
_symmetry.space_group_name_H-M   'P 1'
#
loop_
_entity.id
_entity.type
_entity.pdbx_description
1 polymer ?
#
loop_
_entity_poly.entity_id
_entity_poly.type
_entity_poly.pdbx_seq_one_letter_code
_entity_poly.pdbx_strand_id
1 'polypeptide(L)'
;MKKLNAITDWTYECKKGDFIKYVAIDEGCIALQSLGKIDKLKKKLVVFLHGDRKSKSDYQIKKDYPFSKILKDEKENINFFYLARPGHKFKGRKRSTGKEKNYEQTGDWNAVYKKSWEAIRLSAEAIKKLKEFYQPDELIAIGQSGGAQTISITLGKMPGLIDKAILIGCPCVEGYPVKKSPWEAPINQIGHIDPKTKIILITGEKDTETPAREAEIYAKKAKERGLNVQLHIVKGGHEFKSVKGRNDIINKALK
;
A
#
# COMPACT_ATOMS: atom_id res chain seq x y z
N MET A 1 -22.32 18.22 -17.65
CA MET A 1 -22.51 16.87 -17.10
C MET A 1 -22.05 15.85 -18.13
N LYS A 2 -20.78 15.41 -18.11
CA LYS A 2 -20.29 14.29 -18.94
C LYS A 2 -20.51 12.99 -18.17
N LYS A 3 -21.36 12.13 -18.71
CA LYS A 3 -21.67 10.80 -18.15
C LYS A 3 -20.40 10.00 -17.99
N LEU A 4 -20.12 9.52 -16.78
CA LEU A 4 -19.15 8.48 -16.48
C LEU A 4 -19.62 7.13 -17.08
N ASN A 5 -19.27 6.86 -18.33
CA ASN A 5 -19.54 5.58 -18.99
C ASN A 5 -18.40 4.59 -18.69
N ALA A 6 -18.25 4.17 -17.44
CA ALA A 6 -17.32 3.08 -17.09
C ALA A 6 -17.75 2.33 -15.81
N ILE A 7 -19.03 2.38 -15.46
CA ILE A 7 -19.55 1.80 -14.21
C ILE A 7 -20.33 0.49 -14.44
N THR A 8 -20.41 -0.01 -15.67
CA THR A 8 -21.34 -1.09 -16.01
C THR A 8 -20.98 -2.49 -15.54
N ASP A 9 -19.79 -2.72 -14.99
CA ASP A 9 -19.34 -4.09 -14.67
C ASP A 9 -19.37 -4.46 -13.17
N TRP A 10 -19.64 -3.49 -12.27
CA TRP A 10 -19.50 -3.67 -10.82
C TRP A 10 -20.80 -3.56 -10.01
N THR A 11 -21.94 -3.29 -10.64
CA THR A 11 -23.09 -2.70 -9.98
C THR A 11 -23.80 -3.59 -8.95
N TYR A 12 -23.68 -4.91 -9.04
CA TYR A 12 -24.44 -5.80 -8.14
C TYR A 12 -23.56 -6.45 -7.05
N GLU A 13 -22.42 -7.04 -7.41
CA GLU A 13 -21.56 -7.77 -6.45
C GLU A 13 -20.91 -6.86 -5.41
N CYS A 14 -20.59 -5.63 -5.82
CA CYS A 14 -19.97 -4.65 -4.96
C CYS A 14 -20.91 -4.08 -3.92
N LYS A 15 -22.15 -3.80 -4.30
CA LYS A 15 -23.19 -3.24 -3.40
C LYS A 15 -23.51 -4.16 -2.22
N LYS A 16 -23.27 -5.46 -2.33
CA LYS A 16 -23.47 -6.43 -1.24
C LYS A 16 -22.41 -6.40 -0.15
N GLY A 17 -21.33 -5.61 -0.29
CA GLY A 17 -20.34 -5.46 0.77
C GLY A 17 -19.70 -6.78 1.18
N ASP A 18 -19.15 -7.55 0.23
CA ASP A 18 -18.54 -8.87 0.48
C ASP A 18 -17.30 -8.77 1.39
N PHE A 19 -16.61 -7.63 1.54
CA PHE A 19 -15.43 -7.40 2.38
C PHE A 19 -14.37 -8.53 2.41
N ILE A 20 -14.47 -9.50 1.52
CA ILE A 20 -13.55 -10.63 1.34
C ILE A 20 -12.92 -10.59 -0.05
N LYS A 21 -13.74 -10.39 -1.09
CA LYS A 21 -13.31 -10.29 -2.48
C LYS A 21 -13.28 -8.84 -2.98
N TYR A 22 -14.13 -8.01 -2.42
CA TYR A 22 -14.30 -6.61 -2.80
C TYR A 22 -14.71 -5.77 -1.60
N VAL A 23 -14.27 -4.53 -1.59
CA VAL A 23 -14.78 -3.50 -0.69
C VAL A 23 -15.44 -2.39 -1.52
N ALA A 24 -16.67 -2.07 -1.16
CA ALA A 24 -17.39 -0.95 -1.76
C ALA A 24 -16.82 0.37 -1.23
N ILE A 25 -16.53 1.27 -2.14
CA ILE A 25 -16.17 2.65 -1.87
C ILE A 25 -17.20 3.58 -2.51
N ASP A 26 -17.21 4.86 -2.17
CA ASP A 26 -18.27 5.78 -2.64
C ASP A 26 -18.35 5.86 -4.17
N GLU A 27 -17.24 5.69 -4.88
CA GLU A 27 -17.13 5.78 -6.34
C GLU A 27 -17.05 4.44 -7.06
N GLY A 28 -17.16 3.31 -6.34
CA GLY A 28 -17.08 1.98 -6.96
C GLY A 28 -16.56 0.89 -6.04
N CYS A 29 -15.61 0.10 -6.52
CA CYS A 29 -15.10 -1.07 -5.81
C CYS A 29 -13.60 -1.23 -5.90
N ILE A 30 -13.01 -1.67 -4.81
CA ILE A 30 -11.62 -2.10 -4.74
C ILE A 30 -11.59 -3.62 -4.58
N ALA A 31 -10.86 -4.30 -5.46
CA ALA A 31 -10.71 -5.74 -5.41
C ALA A 31 -9.76 -6.17 -4.30
N LEU A 32 -10.16 -7.21 -3.59
CA LEU A 32 -9.41 -7.82 -2.49
C LEU A 32 -9.04 -9.27 -2.82
N GLN A 33 -7.98 -9.74 -2.20
CA GLN A 33 -7.66 -11.16 -2.12
C GLN A 33 -7.18 -11.48 -0.71
N SER A 34 -7.92 -12.31 0.00
CA SER A 34 -7.55 -12.72 1.36
C SER A 34 -6.43 -13.77 1.36
N LEU A 35 -5.70 -13.81 2.47
CA LEU A 35 -4.76 -14.86 2.81
C LEU A 35 -5.24 -15.59 4.07
N GLY A 36 -5.52 -16.87 3.94
CA GLY A 36 -6.08 -17.67 5.05
C GLY A 36 -7.58 -17.43 5.28
N LYS A 37 -8.06 -17.95 6.41
CA LYS A 37 -9.45 -17.77 6.85
C LYS A 37 -9.65 -16.37 7.41
N ILE A 38 -10.68 -15.71 6.97
CA ILE A 38 -11.08 -14.38 7.46
C ILE A 38 -12.12 -14.58 8.58
N ASP A 39 -11.96 -13.86 9.66
CA ASP A 39 -12.84 -13.92 10.81
C ASP A 39 -12.93 -12.54 11.49
N LYS A 40 -14.15 -12.12 11.82
CA LYS A 40 -14.38 -10.83 12.51
C LYS A 40 -13.83 -10.79 13.95
N LEU A 41 -13.62 -11.95 14.54
CA LEU A 41 -13.06 -12.05 15.90
C LEU A 41 -11.56 -11.79 15.96
N LYS A 42 -10.88 -11.80 14.82
CA LYS A 42 -9.45 -11.52 14.75
C LYS A 42 -9.17 -10.03 14.99
N LYS A 43 -8.24 -9.79 15.91
CA LYS A 43 -7.95 -8.45 16.43
C LYS A 43 -6.98 -7.62 15.56
N LYS A 44 -6.26 -8.27 14.65
CA LYS A 44 -5.35 -7.59 13.73
C LYS A 44 -5.86 -7.65 12.30
N LEU A 45 -5.85 -6.48 11.64
CA LEU A 45 -6.13 -6.35 10.21
C LEU A 45 -4.85 -5.91 9.50
N VAL A 46 -4.42 -6.72 8.55
CA VAL A 46 -3.27 -6.40 7.70
C VAL A 46 -3.74 -6.18 6.27
N VAL A 47 -3.40 -5.04 5.69
CA VAL A 47 -3.64 -4.74 4.28
C VAL A 47 -2.31 -4.56 3.55
N PHE A 48 -2.17 -5.22 2.40
CA PHE A 48 -0.99 -5.11 1.56
C PHE A 48 -1.32 -4.42 0.23
N LEU A 49 -0.54 -3.39 -0.11
CA LEU A 49 -0.59 -2.67 -1.37
C LEU A 49 0.65 -2.99 -2.21
N HIS A 50 0.41 -3.50 -3.42
CA HIS A 50 1.46 -3.88 -4.37
C HIS A 50 2.19 -2.66 -4.97
N GLY A 51 3.39 -2.88 -5.51
CA GLY A 51 4.16 -1.90 -6.27
C GLY A 51 3.56 -1.57 -7.64
N ASP A 52 4.19 -0.65 -8.35
CA ASP A 52 3.87 -0.35 -9.74
C ASP A 52 4.43 -1.44 -10.67
N ARG A 53 3.91 -1.56 -11.87
CA ARG A 53 4.35 -2.50 -12.90
C ARG A 53 4.61 -1.81 -14.23
N LYS A 54 5.52 -2.40 -15.02
CA LYS A 54 5.74 -1.98 -16.41
C LYS A 54 4.52 -2.25 -17.27
N SER A 55 3.91 -3.44 -17.12
CA SER A 55 2.84 -3.93 -17.98
C SER A 55 1.45 -3.88 -17.35
N LYS A 56 0.42 -3.93 -18.20
CA LYS A 56 -0.99 -4.05 -17.80
C LYS A 56 -1.36 -5.46 -17.29
N SER A 57 -0.40 -6.38 -17.20
CA SER A 57 -0.66 -7.76 -16.79
C SER A 57 -1.28 -7.84 -15.40
N ASP A 58 -2.19 -8.79 -15.23
CA ASP A 58 -2.82 -9.05 -13.94
C ASP A 58 -1.78 -9.49 -12.90
N TYR A 59 -1.91 -9.00 -11.68
CA TYR A 59 -1.06 -9.44 -10.58
C TYR A 59 -1.34 -10.89 -10.21
N GLN A 60 -0.33 -11.74 -10.24
CA GLN A 60 -0.33 -13.05 -9.61
C GLN A 60 0.09 -12.90 -8.15
N ILE A 61 -0.73 -12.20 -7.37
CA ILE A 61 -0.35 -11.60 -6.10
C ILE A 61 0.33 -12.57 -5.12
N LYS A 62 -0.17 -13.82 -5.01
CA LYS A 62 0.42 -14.82 -4.11
C LYS A 62 1.79 -15.31 -4.58
N LYS A 63 2.07 -15.27 -5.91
CA LYS A 63 3.36 -15.61 -6.49
C LYS A 63 4.34 -14.44 -6.38
N ASP A 64 3.85 -13.23 -6.64
CA ASP A 64 4.68 -12.02 -6.64
C ASP A 64 5.05 -11.60 -5.20
N TYR A 65 4.10 -11.77 -4.28
CA TYR A 65 4.22 -11.39 -2.87
C TYR A 65 3.83 -12.56 -1.95
N PRO A 66 4.73 -13.51 -1.69
CA PRO A 66 4.42 -14.78 -1.03
C PRO A 66 4.27 -14.67 0.48
N PHE A 67 3.35 -13.84 0.97
CA PHE A 67 3.10 -13.67 2.41
C PHE A 67 2.67 -14.97 3.11
N SER A 68 2.12 -15.94 2.38
CA SER A 68 1.82 -17.26 2.94
C SER A 68 3.05 -17.98 3.52
N LYS A 69 4.24 -17.66 3.00
CA LYS A 69 5.53 -18.18 3.49
C LYS A 69 6.10 -17.35 4.64
N ILE A 70 5.69 -16.07 4.72
CA ILE A 70 6.16 -15.11 5.73
C ILE A 70 5.37 -15.27 7.02
N LEU A 71 4.05 -15.43 6.91
CA LEU A 71 3.10 -15.43 8.03
C LEU A 71 2.83 -16.84 8.58
N LYS A 72 3.83 -17.73 8.65
CA LYS A 72 3.61 -19.14 9.03
C LYS A 72 2.84 -19.30 10.34
N ASP A 73 3.23 -18.54 11.35
CA ASP A 73 2.74 -18.71 12.73
C ASP A 73 1.63 -17.71 13.10
N GLU A 74 1.51 -16.60 12.35
CA GLU A 74 0.57 -15.51 12.69
C GLU A 74 -0.76 -15.54 11.89
N LYS A 75 -0.93 -16.51 10.97
CA LYS A 75 -2.12 -16.59 10.10
C LYS A 75 -3.44 -16.68 10.84
N GLU A 76 -3.43 -17.28 12.02
CA GLU A 76 -4.64 -17.55 12.79
C GLU A 76 -5.18 -16.29 13.48
N ASN A 77 -4.30 -15.35 13.82
CA ASN A 77 -4.65 -14.12 14.55
C ASN A 77 -4.87 -12.89 13.70
N ILE A 78 -4.62 -13.00 12.38
CA ILE A 78 -4.60 -11.87 11.46
C ILE A 78 -5.63 -12.06 10.35
N ASN A 79 -6.44 -11.04 10.08
CA ASN A 79 -7.12 -10.87 8.81
C ASN A 79 -6.17 -10.21 7.82
N PHE A 80 -5.71 -10.94 6.81
CA PHE A 80 -4.78 -10.42 5.82
C PHE A 80 -5.44 -10.28 4.45
N PHE A 81 -5.36 -9.06 3.89
CA PHE A 81 -5.85 -8.75 2.55
C PHE A 81 -4.77 -8.16 1.66
N TYR A 82 -4.65 -8.68 0.45
CA TYR A 82 -4.05 -7.96 -0.66
C TYR A 82 -5.12 -7.03 -1.24
N LEU A 83 -4.77 -5.78 -1.44
CA LEU A 83 -5.64 -4.76 -2.02
C LEU A 83 -5.11 -4.40 -3.42
N ALA A 84 -5.94 -4.60 -4.45
CA ALA A 84 -5.60 -4.15 -5.80
C ALA A 84 -5.82 -2.64 -5.88
N ARG A 85 -4.73 -1.87 -6.01
CA ARG A 85 -4.81 -0.41 -6.10
C ARG A 85 -5.70 0.02 -7.28
N PRO A 86 -6.22 1.27 -7.28
CA PRO A 86 -7.09 1.79 -8.34
C PRO A 86 -6.53 1.52 -9.75
N GLY A 87 -7.38 1.05 -10.65
CA GLY A 87 -6.99 0.71 -12.02
C GLY A 87 -6.22 -0.61 -12.20
N HIS A 88 -5.89 -1.30 -11.11
CA HIS A 88 -5.20 -2.60 -11.14
C HIS A 88 -6.15 -3.78 -10.95
N LYS A 89 -5.64 -4.98 -11.24
CA LYS A 89 -6.42 -6.22 -11.23
C LYS A 89 -5.58 -7.39 -10.73
N PHE A 90 -6.15 -8.23 -9.88
CA PHE A 90 -5.61 -9.55 -9.59
C PHE A 90 -6.11 -10.58 -10.60
N LYS A 91 -5.30 -11.58 -10.91
CA LYS A 91 -5.71 -12.72 -11.74
C LYS A 91 -6.98 -13.36 -11.15
N GLY A 92 -8.01 -13.50 -11.96
CA GLY A 92 -9.31 -14.05 -11.54
C GLY A 92 -10.19 -13.09 -10.72
N ARG A 93 -9.87 -11.77 -10.70
CA ARG A 93 -10.71 -10.73 -10.10
C ARG A 93 -11.07 -9.67 -11.13
N LYS A 94 -12.12 -8.89 -10.86
CA LYS A 94 -12.43 -7.68 -11.62
C LYS A 94 -11.39 -6.59 -11.30
N ARG A 95 -11.29 -5.59 -12.16
CA ARG A 95 -10.37 -4.45 -11.97
C ARG A 95 -10.93 -3.49 -10.91
N SER A 96 -10.10 -3.03 -10.02
CA SER A 96 -10.44 -1.96 -9.06
C SER A 96 -10.84 -0.68 -9.79
N THR A 97 -11.85 0.00 -9.28
CA THR A 97 -12.27 1.33 -9.78
C THR A 97 -11.11 2.31 -9.69
N GLY A 98 -11.10 3.29 -10.59
CA GLY A 98 -10.07 4.32 -10.68
C GLY A 98 -9.06 4.08 -11.79
N LYS A 99 -8.15 5.02 -11.94
CA LYS A 99 -7.15 5.04 -13.02
C LYS A 99 -5.78 5.38 -12.44
N GLU A 100 -5.03 4.40 -11.99
CA GLU A 100 -3.59 4.55 -11.87
C GLU A 100 -2.94 4.19 -13.20
N LYS A 101 -2.00 5.02 -13.64
CA LYS A 101 -1.25 4.79 -14.87
C LYS A 101 -0.08 3.84 -14.57
N ASN A 102 0.26 2.97 -15.53
CA ASN A 102 1.46 2.16 -15.53
C ASN A 102 2.46 2.68 -16.58
N TYR A 103 3.67 2.12 -16.60
CA TYR A 103 4.72 2.55 -17.52
C TYR A 103 4.33 2.39 -18.99
N GLU A 104 3.70 1.29 -19.40
CA GLU A 104 3.25 1.09 -20.78
C GLU A 104 2.25 2.16 -21.27
N GLN A 105 1.48 2.73 -20.34
CA GLN A 105 0.50 3.77 -20.67
C GLN A 105 1.13 5.16 -20.77
N THR A 106 2.26 5.37 -20.12
CA THR A 106 2.88 6.71 -20.00
C THR A 106 4.21 6.81 -20.74
N GLY A 107 4.91 5.68 -20.91
CA GLY A 107 6.30 5.66 -21.37
C GLY A 107 7.30 6.32 -20.41
N ASP A 108 6.83 6.74 -19.23
CA ASP A 108 7.60 7.53 -18.28
C ASP A 108 7.28 7.13 -16.83
N TRP A 109 8.28 6.67 -16.09
CA TRP A 109 8.16 6.36 -14.68
C TRP A 109 7.79 7.58 -13.82
N ASN A 110 8.25 8.75 -14.20
CA ASN A 110 7.89 9.98 -13.49
C ASN A 110 6.39 10.24 -13.55
N ALA A 111 5.77 9.94 -14.69
CA ALA A 111 4.31 10.05 -14.83
C ALA A 111 3.58 8.98 -14.02
N VAL A 112 4.18 7.80 -13.82
CA VAL A 112 3.63 6.73 -12.95
C VAL A 112 3.70 7.12 -11.49
N TYR A 113 4.81 7.71 -11.05
CA TYR A 113 5.02 8.13 -9.64
C TYR A 113 4.28 9.42 -9.27
N LYS A 114 3.79 10.16 -10.24
CA LYS A 114 2.90 11.31 -10.02
C LYS A 114 1.51 10.84 -9.60
N LYS A 115 1.36 10.47 -8.35
CA LYS A 115 0.05 10.08 -7.82
C LYS A 115 -0.69 11.31 -7.31
N SER A 116 -1.89 11.53 -7.85
CA SER A 116 -2.81 12.51 -7.27
C SER A 116 -3.46 11.95 -6.00
N TRP A 117 -3.85 12.83 -5.08
CA TRP A 117 -4.66 12.42 -3.93
C TRP A 117 -5.92 11.66 -4.35
N GLU A 118 -6.52 12.03 -5.49
CA GLU A 118 -7.69 11.35 -6.05
C GLU A 118 -7.49 9.83 -6.21
N ALA A 119 -6.35 9.40 -6.79
CA ALA A 119 -6.04 7.99 -6.95
C ALA A 119 -5.72 7.31 -5.60
N ILE A 120 -4.99 8.00 -4.74
CA ILE A 120 -4.59 7.48 -3.42
C ILE A 120 -5.81 7.37 -2.50
N ARG A 121 -6.72 8.34 -2.54
CA ARG A 121 -7.93 8.42 -1.74
C ARG A 121 -8.78 7.16 -1.85
N LEU A 122 -8.93 6.59 -3.04
CA LEU A 122 -9.72 5.37 -3.25
C LEU A 122 -9.14 4.18 -2.47
N SER A 123 -7.80 4.04 -2.42
CA SER A 123 -7.15 3.02 -1.59
C SER A 123 -7.32 3.29 -0.10
N ALA A 124 -7.18 4.54 0.31
CA ALA A 124 -7.34 4.95 1.70
C ALA A 124 -8.78 4.74 2.20
N GLU A 125 -9.78 5.06 1.36
CA GLU A 125 -11.19 4.79 1.65
C GLU A 125 -11.47 3.29 1.80
N ALA A 126 -10.91 2.46 0.91
CA ALA A 126 -11.03 1.02 1.02
C ALA A 126 -10.45 0.48 2.34
N ILE A 127 -9.29 0.99 2.75
CA ILE A 127 -8.67 0.65 4.04
C ILE A 127 -9.57 1.08 5.20
N LYS A 128 -10.14 2.30 5.14
CA LYS A 128 -11.08 2.81 6.15
C LYS A 128 -12.31 1.92 6.27
N LYS A 129 -12.95 1.57 5.15
CA LYS A 129 -14.12 0.68 5.14
C LYS A 129 -13.81 -0.71 5.69
N LEU A 130 -12.60 -1.25 5.44
CA LEU A 130 -12.15 -2.51 6.04
C LEU A 130 -11.96 -2.36 7.56
N LYS A 131 -11.35 -1.26 8.04
CA LYS A 131 -11.20 -0.98 9.49
C LYS A 131 -12.57 -0.89 10.17
N GLU A 132 -13.51 -0.18 9.58
CA GLU A 132 -14.89 -0.03 10.07
C GLU A 132 -15.64 -1.38 10.14
N PHE A 133 -15.46 -2.24 9.13
CA PHE A 133 -16.17 -3.52 9.07
C PHE A 133 -15.60 -4.59 10.01
N TYR A 134 -14.26 -4.71 10.08
CA TYR A 134 -13.60 -5.72 10.91
C TYR A 134 -13.34 -5.27 12.35
N GLN A 135 -13.36 -3.97 12.63
CA GLN A 135 -13.11 -3.36 13.93
C GLN A 135 -11.87 -3.94 14.65
N PRO A 136 -10.70 -3.95 14.00
CA PRO A 136 -9.50 -4.51 14.60
C PRO A 136 -8.98 -3.63 15.72
N ASP A 137 -8.28 -4.23 16.69
CA ASP A 137 -7.53 -3.50 17.71
C ASP A 137 -6.28 -2.83 17.09
N GLU A 138 -5.71 -3.43 16.02
CA GLU A 138 -4.56 -2.87 15.29
C GLU A 138 -4.74 -3.04 13.77
N LEU A 139 -4.64 -1.94 13.02
CA LEU A 139 -4.58 -1.94 11.56
C LEU A 139 -3.14 -1.73 11.10
N ILE A 140 -2.59 -2.70 10.38
CA ILE A 140 -1.24 -2.66 9.83
C ILE A 140 -1.32 -2.57 8.31
N ALA A 141 -0.70 -1.55 7.73
CA ALA A 141 -0.60 -1.41 6.28
C ALA A 141 0.82 -1.72 5.81
N ILE A 142 0.95 -2.63 4.85
CA ILE A 142 2.22 -3.02 4.24
C ILE A 142 2.19 -2.59 2.78
N GLY A 143 3.18 -1.83 2.33
CA GLY A 143 3.29 -1.40 0.95
C GLY A 143 4.66 -1.67 0.35
N GLN A 144 4.68 -1.94 -0.96
CA GLN A 144 5.92 -2.06 -1.71
C GLN A 144 5.94 -1.03 -2.83
N SER A 145 7.05 -0.28 -2.98
CA SER A 145 7.25 0.71 -4.04
C SER A 145 6.09 1.71 -4.11
N GLY A 146 5.38 1.82 -5.21
CA GLY A 146 4.19 2.67 -5.35
C GLY A 146 3.08 2.37 -4.33
N GLY A 147 2.98 1.15 -3.80
CA GLY A 147 2.10 0.83 -2.67
C GLY A 147 2.59 1.45 -1.35
N ALA A 148 3.90 1.47 -1.13
CA ALA A 148 4.51 2.14 0.02
C ALA A 148 4.30 3.66 -0.05
N GLN A 149 4.44 4.25 -1.25
CA GLN A 149 4.11 5.65 -1.49
C GLN A 149 2.65 5.96 -1.13
N THR A 150 1.72 5.14 -1.61
CA THR A 150 0.28 5.29 -1.33
C THR A 150 0.00 5.27 0.17
N ILE A 151 0.55 4.30 0.90
CA ILE A 151 0.39 4.21 2.35
C ILE A 151 0.99 5.43 3.04
N SER A 152 2.23 5.79 2.71
CA SER A 152 2.93 6.91 3.36
C SER A 152 2.20 8.24 3.21
N ILE A 153 1.60 8.50 2.04
CA ILE A 153 0.76 9.68 1.82
C ILE A 153 -0.54 9.57 2.64
N THR A 154 -1.14 8.38 2.69
CA THR A 154 -2.36 8.13 3.47
C THR A 154 -2.15 8.42 4.96
N LEU A 155 -0.97 8.12 5.52
CA LEU A 155 -0.66 8.42 6.93
C LEU A 155 -0.88 9.90 7.29
N GLY A 156 -0.50 10.81 6.41
CA GLY A 156 -0.67 12.24 6.68
C GLY A 156 -2.01 12.81 6.23
N LYS A 157 -2.63 12.22 5.19
CA LYS A 157 -3.95 12.67 4.71
C LYS A 157 -5.11 12.13 5.54
N MET A 158 -4.92 11.02 6.22
CA MET A 158 -5.90 10.38 7.10
C MET A 158 -5.21 9.93 8.41
N PRO A 159 -4.77 10.89 9.25
CA PRO A 159 -4.08 10.58 10.50
C PRO A 159 -4.94 9.69 11.41
N GLY A 160 -4.33 8.71 12.07
CA GLY A 160 -5.02 7.74 12.93
C GLY A 160 -5.75 6.59 12.21
N LEU A 161 -5.79 6.60 10.86
CA LEU A 161 -6.37 5.49 10.13
C LEU A 161 -5.53 4.21 10.28
N ILE A 162 -4.22 4.32 10.17
CA ILE A 162 -3.27 3.20 10.16
C ILE A 162 -2.42 3.28 11.44
N ASP A 163 -2.45 2.20 12.23
CA ASP A 163 -1.73 2.15 13.50
C ASP A 163 -0.24 1.81 13.28
N LYS A 164 0.06 0.97 12.28
CA LYS A 164 1.42 0.59 11.90
C LYS A 164 1.59 0.53 10.39
N ALA A 165 2.63 1.16 9.86
CA ALA A 165 2.98 1.13 8.44
C ALA A 165 4.32 0.45 8.20
N ILE A 166 4.37 -0.51 7.27
CA ILE A 166 5.60 -1.17 6.81
C ILE A 166 5.80 -0.78 5.34
N LEU A 167 6.82 0.03 5.08
CA LEU A 167 7.09 0.66 3.79
C LEU A 167 8.34 0.02 3.16
N ILE A 168 8.17 -0.75 2.09
CA ILE A 168 9.24 -1.51 1.44
C ILE A 168 9.60 -0.85 0.12
N GLY A 169 10.87 -0.44 -0.06
CA GLY A 169 11.32 0.25 -1.27
C GLY A 169 10.45 1.46 -1.58
N CYS A 170 10.30 2.36 -0.61
CA CYS A 170 9.38 3.50 -0.71
C CYS A 170 10.02 4.66 -1.48
N PRO A 171 9.39 5.18 -2.54
CA PRO A 171 9.74 6.47 -3.13
C PRO A 171 9.26 7.58 -2.19
N CYS A 172 9.97 7.74 -1.08
CA CYS A 172 9.51 8.54 0.06
C CYS A 172 9.89 10.02 -0.01
N VAL A 173 10.83 10.40 -0.89
CA VAL A 173 11.32 11.77 -1.01
C VAL A 173 10.84 12.41 -2.31
N GLU A 174 10.52 13.69 -2.25
CA GLU A 174 10.23 14.49 -3.42
C GLU A 174 11.50 14.61 -4.28
N GLY A 175 11.45 14.13 -5.53
CA GLY A 175 12.54 14.42 -6.43
C GLY A 175 13.17 13.25 -7.16
N TYR A 176 12.53 12.13 -7.26
CA TYR A 176 12.90 11.20 -8.31
C TYR A 176 12.14 11.53 -9.60
N PRO A 177 12.78 12.14 -10.57
CA PRO A 177 13.68 13.31 -10.65
C PRO A 177 12.93 14.63 -10.91
N VAL A 178 11.78 14.92 -10.27
CA VAL A 178 10.95 16.09 -10.58
C VAL A 178 11.07 17.15 -9.50
N LYS A 179 11.92 18.13 -9.74
CA LYS A 179 12.24 19.26 -8.85
C LYS A 179 11.07 20.18 -8.46
N LYS A 180 9.90 20.06 -9.06
CA LYS A 180 8.69 20.83 -8.70
C LYS A 180 7.47 20.03 -9.09
N SER A 181 7.00 19.16 -8.20
CA SER A 181 5.74 18.47 -8.42
C SER A 181 4.66 19.01 -7.49
N PRO A 182 3.50 19.42 -7.99
CA PRO A 182 2.32 19.67 -7.17
C PRO A 182 1.72 18.37 -6.61
N TRP A 183 2.39 17.23 -6.82
CA TRP A 183 1.93 15.93 -6.42
C TRP A 183 2.22 15.66 -4.96
N GLU A 184 1.40 14.82 -4.36
CA GLU A 184 1.54 14.42 -2.98
C GLU A 184 2.81 13.58 -2.78
N ALA A 185 3.86 14.18 -2.25
CA ALA A 185 5.07 13.45 -1.87
C ALA A 185 4.95 12.96 -0.42
N PRO A 186 5.36 11.70 -0.12
CA PRO A 186 5.34 11.18 1.24
C PRO A 186 6.01 12.08 2.26
N ILE A 187 7.17 12.64 1.93
CA ILE A 187 7.95 13.51 2.83
C ILE A 187 7.21 14.78 3.24
N ASN A 188 6.30 15.28 2.39
CA ASN A 188 5.50 16.47 2.67
C ASN A 188 4.35 16.18 3.65
N GLN A 189 4.01 14.90 3.84
CA GLN A 189 2.94 14.47 4.74
C GLN A 189 3.40 14.27 6.19
N ILE A 190 4.70 14.22 6.45
CA ILE A 190 5.28 13.90 7.77
C ILE A 190 4.71 14.78 8.89
N GLY A 191 4.46 16.08 8.61
CA GLY A 191 3.92 17.01 9.59
C GLY A 191 2.48 16.73 10.04
N HIS A 192 1.76 15.88 9.32
CA HIS A 192 0.35 15.56 9.54
C HIS A 192 0.13 14.12 10.05
N ILE A 193 1.19 13.30 10.14
CA ILE A 193 1.09 11.91 10.61
C ILE A 193 0.77 11.89 12.10
N ASP A 194 -0.16 11.02 12.50
CA ASP A 194 -0.47 10.79 13.91
C ASP A 194 0.79 10.27 14.64
N PRO A 195 1.23 10.93 15.73
CA PRO A 195 2.41 10.51 16.50
C PRO A 195 2.35 9.08 17.05
N LYS A 196 1.16 8.51 17.20
CA LYS A 196 0.96 7.13 17.66
C LYS A 196 1.28 6.11 16.57
N THR A 197 1.30 6.52 15.30
CA THR A 197 1.57 5.62 14.18
C THR A 197 3.03 5.15 14.21
N LYS A 198 3.23 3.83 14.19
CA LYS A 198 4.56 3.23 14.04
C LYS A 198 4.90 3.05 12.58
N ILE A 199 6.07 3.54 12.16
CA ILE A 199 6.54 3.44 10.78
C ILE A 199 7.80 2.57 10.73
N ILE A 200 7.80 1.57 9.84
CA ILE A 200 8.94 0.68 9.59
C ILE A 200 9.30 0.79 8.12
N LEU A 201 10.50 1.29 7.83
CA LEU A 201 11.06 1.40 6.50
C LEU A 201 11.98 0.21 6.25
N ILE A 202 11.83 -0.46 5.11
CA ILE A 202 12.70 -1.55 4.68
C ILE A 202 13.17 -1.23 3.26
N THR A 203 14.48 -1.11 3.03
CA THR A 203 15.03 -0.82 1.71
C THR A 203 16.24 -1.71 1.42
N GLY A 204 16.43 -2.04 0.14
CA GLY A 204 17.61 -2.76 -0.30
C GLY A 204 18.85 -1.84 -0.41
N GLU A 205 20.03 -2.29 0.03
CA GLU A 205 21.28 -1.52 -0.09
C GLU A 205 21.66 -1.22 -1.55
N LYS A 206 21.16 -2.07 -2.49
CA LYS A 206 21.39 -1.98 -3.94
C LYS A 206 20.13 -1.56 -4.71
N ASP A 207 19.18 -0.97 -4.02
CA ASP A 207 17.97 -0.43 -4.65
C ASP A 207 18.31 0.82 -5.47
N THR A 208 18.21 0.72 -6.79
CA THR A 208 18.48 1.82 -7.72
C THR A 208 17.21 2.55 -8.14
N GLU A 209 16.03 1.99 -7.86
CA GLU A 209 14.74 2.62 -8.19
C GLU A 209 14.28 3.55 -7.07
N THR A 210 14.45 3.12 -5.82
CA THR A 210 14.19 3.91 -4.61
C THR A 210 15.40 3.79 -3.67
N PRO A 211 16.47 4.56 -3.94
CA PRO A 211 17.72 4.42 -3.23
C PRO A 211 17.59 4.54 -1.70
N ALA A 212 18.38 3.79 -0.95
CA ALA A 212 18.35 3.77 0.52
C ALA A 212 18.43 5.18 1.13
N ARG A 213 19.16 6.10 0.48
CA ARG A 213 19.22 7.52 0.86
C ARG A 213 17.87 8.18 0.98
N GLU A 214 16.88 7.82 0.16
CA GLU A 214 15.53 8.40 0.27
C GLU A 214 14.85 7.96 1.57
N ALA A 215 14.97 6.68 1.91
CA ALA A 215 14.44 6.16 3.17
C ALA A 215 15.15 6.77 4.38
N GLU A 216 16.46 7.04 4.29
CA GLU A 216 17.25 7.73 5.34
C GLU A 216 16.76 9.17 5.56
N ILE A 217 16.58 9.94 4.46
CA ILE A 217 16.07 11.32 4.54
C ILE A 217 14.67 11.35 5.17
N TYR A 218 13.78 10.47 4.72
CA TYR A 218 12.44 10.36 5.26
C TYR A 218 12.46 10.00 6.75
N ALA A 219 13.23 8.97 7.13
CA ALA A 219 13.35 8.51 8.51
C ALA A 219 13.91 9.61 9.42
N LYS A 220 14.94 10.34 8.97
CA LYS A 220 15.53 11.46 9.71
C LYS A 220 14.47 12.54 9.97
N LYS A 221 13.80 13.02 8.92
CA LYS A 221 12.78 14.07 9.02
C LYS A 221 11.60 13.64 9.90
N ALA A 222 11.18 12.38 9.80
CA ALA A 222 10.11 11.85 10.63
C ALA A 222 10.50 11.77 12.12
N LYS A 223 11.73 11.34 12.43
CA LYS A 223 12.27 11.33 13.81
C LYS A 223 12.41 12.74 14.38
N GLU A 224 12.84 13.72 13.58
CA GLU A 224 12.90 15.13 13.99
C GLU A 224 11.53 15.70 14.39
N ARG A 225 10.45 15.09 13.85
CA ARG A 225 9.06 15.40 14.21
C ARG A 225 8.51 14.55 15.37
N GLY A 226 9.34 13.74 16.00
CA GLY A 226 8.96 12.89 17.13
C GLY A 226 8.18 11.63 16.76
N LEU A 227 8.13 11.25 15.46
CA LEU A 227 7.45 10.04 15.04
C LEU A 227 8.26 8.78 15.38
N ASN A 228 7.56 7.70 15.69
CA ASN A 228 8.16 6.38 15.94
C ASN A 228 8.55 5.71 14.62
N VAL A 229 9.80 5.87 14.19
CA VAL A 229 10.31 5.37 12.91
C VAL A 229 11.49 4.44 13.10
N GLN A 230 11.40 3.27 12.48
CA GLN A 230 12.50 2.30 12.35
C GLN A 230 12.92 2.21 10.88
N LEU A 231 14.22 2.23 10.62
CA LEU A 231 14.79 2.06 9.28
C LEU A 231 15.67 0.81 9.25
N HIS A 232 15.42 -0.04 8.27
CA HIS A 232 16.18 -1.24 7.99
C HIS A 232 16.73 -1.18 6.56
N ILE A 233 18.03 -1.01 6.42
CA ILE A 233 18.74 -1.16 5.15
C ILE A 233 19.26 -2.60 5.13
N VAL A 234 18.83 -3.38 4.14
CA VAL A 234 19.08 -4.81 4.06
C VAL A 234 19.68 -5.19 2.70
N LYS A 235 20.33 -6.35 2.63
CA LYS A 235 20.90 -6.85 1.35
C LYS A 235 19.79 -7.03 0.30
N GLY A 236 20.02 -6.52 -0.91
CA GLY A 236 19.13 -6.69 -2.06
C GLY A 236 18.86 -5.41 -2.83
N GLY A 237 18.04 -5.53 -3.86
CA GLY A 237 17.60 -4.43 -4.72
C GLY A 237 16.14 -4.04 -4.45
N HIS A 238 15.48 -3.47 -5.48
CA HIS A 238 14.11 -2.95 -5.39
C HIS A 238 13.03 -4.01 -5.29
N GLU A 239 13.20 -5.12 -5.99
CA GLU A 239 12.19 -6.16 -6.10
C GLU A 239 11.84 -6.77 -4.75
N PHE A 240 10.54 -6.93 -4.45
CA PHE A 240 10.09 -7.49 -3.16
C PHE A 240 10.83 -8.78 -2.78
N LYS A 241 11.08 -9.67 -3.76
CA LYS A 241 11.76 -10.94 -3.51
C LYS A 241 13.26 -10.81 -3.29
N SER A 242 13.89 -9.75 -3.78
CA SER A 242 15.32 -9.52 -3.69
C SER A 242 15.77 -8.96 -2.33
N VAL A 243 14.84 -8.37 -1.57
CA VAL A 243 15.11 -7.74 -0.27
C VAL A 243 15.30 -8.83 0.80
N LYS A 244 16.54 -9.18 1.10
CA LYS A 244 16.87 -10.22 2.08
C LYS A 244 16.59 -9.76 3.50
N GLY A 245 16.15 -10.69 4.38
CA GLY A 245 15.85 -10.37 5.77
C GLY A 245 14.51 -9.65 6.02
N ARG A 246 13.83 -9.14 4.96
CA ARG A 246 12.53 -8.46 5.13
C ARG A 246 11.49 -9.32 5.84
N ASN A 247 11.51 -10.63 5.61
CA ASN A 247 10.52 -11.56 6.17
C ASN A 247 10.57 -11.55 7.70
N ASP A 248 11.77 -11.58 8.26
CA ASP A 248 11.97 -11.57 9.72
C ASP A 248 11.56 -10.24 10.32
N ILE A 249 11.87 -9.12 9.62
CA ILE A 249 11.45 -7.79 10.02
C ILE A 249 9.93 -7.68 10.00
N ILE A 250 9.26 -8.15 8.93
CA ILE A 250 7.81 -8.14 8.81
C ILE A 250 7.19 -9.02 9.91
N ASN A 251 7.66 -10.26 10.10
CA ASN A 251 7.14 -11.14 11.14
C ASN A 251 7.26 -10.54 12.54
N LYS A 252 8.42 -9.93 12.85
CA LYS A 252 8.61 -9.23 14.12
C LYS A 252 7.66 -8.04 14.28
N ALA A 253 7.37 -7.34 13.19
CA ALA A 253 6.47 -6.18 13.19
C ALA A 253 5.00 -6.57 13.33
N LEU A 254 4.62 -7.80 12.99
CA LEU A 254 3.24 -8.31 13.07
C LEU A 254 2.89 -8.93 14.43
N LYS A 255 3.89 -9.22 15.25
CA LYS A 255 3.72 -9.61 16.66
C LYS A 255 3.34 -8.42 17.50
#